data_76fba4c287b30d856472d935aaff7183
#
_entry.id   76fba4c287b30d856472d935aaff7183
#
_cell.length_a   1.000
_cell.length_b   1.000
_cell.length_c   1.000
_cell.angle_alpha   90.00
_cell.angle_beta   90.00
_cell.angle_gamma   90.00
#
_symmetry.space_group_name_H-M   'P 1'
#
loop_
_entity.id
_entity.type
_entity.pdbx_description
1 polymer ?
#
loop_
_entity_poly.entity_id
_entity_poly.type
_entity_poly.pdbx_seq_one_letter_code
_entity_poly.pdbx_strand_id
1 'polypeptide(L)'
;MLEWKKLFITVVCFSFFQLVGAQLVYSQASGHASVGLGHGEEGYLHLEEMVRHLEFGLKMPDAGQDLKSHGSVAIGHARKALKHYNEALKHANESLRRPARSPLVGGGSGSEHSHEEGSSNSHSHEEGSH
;
A
#
# COMPACT_ATOMS: atom_id res chain seq x y z
N MET A 1 8.26 9.49 -58.88
CA MET A 1 7.54 8.41 -58.15
C MET A 1 8.34 7.81 -57.00
N LEU A 2 9.66 7.71 -57.10
CA LEU A 2 10.52 7.07 -56.06
C LEU A 2 10.62 7.92 -54.78
N GLU A 3 10.70 9.23 -54.88
CA GLU A 3 10.84 10.14 -53.74
C GLU A 3 9.60 10.20 -52.84
N TRP A 4 8.43 10.13 -53.43
CA TRP A 4 7.17 10.12 -52.69
C TRP A 4 7.00 8.85 -51.87
N LYS A 5 7.45 7.71 -52.38
CA LYS A 5 7.43 6.44 -51.63
C LYS A 5 8.34 6.51 -50.40
N LYS A 6 9.52 7.11 -50.51
CA LYS A 6 10.45 7.33 -49.38
C LYS A 6 9.84 8.22 -48.31
N LEU A 7 9.23 9.33 -48.73
CA LEU A 7 8.54 10.25 -47.79
C LEU A 7 7.41 9.54 -47.05
N PHE A 8 6.59 8.74 -47.76
CA PHE A 8 5.49 8.00 -47.15
C PHE A 8 5.96 6.98 -46.13
N ILE A 9 7.03 6.21 -46.43
CA ILE A 9 7.62 5.24 -45.52
C ILE A 9 8.16 5.95 -44.27
N THR A 10 8.85 7.08 -44.41
CA THR A 10 9.41 7.84 -43.27
C THR A 10 8.31 8.33 -42.35
N VAL A 11 7.21 8.88 -42.89
CA VAL A 11 6.07 9.36 -42.10
C VAL A 11 5.38 8.20 -41.35
N VAL A 12 5.17 7.07 -42.04
CA VAL A 12 4.57 5.89 -41.39
C VAL A 12 5.44 5.33 -40.30
N CYS A 13 6.76 5.20 -40.50
CA CYS A 13 7.70 4.73 -39.46
C CYS A 13 7.74 5.69 -38.28
N PHE A 14 7.75 7.00 -38.51
CA PHE A 14 7.77 8.00 -37.43
C PHE A 14 6.46 7.96 -36.61
N SER A 15 5.31 7.84 -37.27
CA SER A 15 4.02 7.70 -36.59
C SER A 15 3.94 6.42 -35.77
N PHE A 16 4.47 5.33 -36.28
CA PHE A 16 4.51 4.05 -35.55
C PHE A 16 5.40 4.11 -34.31
N PHE A 17 6.55 4.79 -34.41
CA PHE A 17 7.48 4.97 -33.29
C PHE A 17 6.85 5.78 -32.15
N GLN A 18 6.10 6.84 -32.46
CA GLN A 18 5.36 7.63 -31.46
C GLN A 18 4.30 6.80 -30.75
N LEU A 19 3.59 5.94 -31.48
CA LEU A 19 2.53 5.10 -30.89
C LEU A 19 3.08 4.07 -29.92
N VAL A 20 4.18 3.41 -30.28
CA VAL A 20 4.85 2.41 -29.42
C VAL A 20 5.47 3.05 -28.16
N GLY A 21 6.07 4.23 -28.29
CA GLY A 21 6.64 4.97 -27.15
C GLY A 21 5.58 5.32 -26.10
N ALA A 22 4.41 5.77 -26.51
CA ALA A 22 3.32 6.11 -25.62
C ALA A 22 2.79 4.91 -24.81
N GLN A 23 2.76 3.72 -25.40
CA GLN A 23 2.30 2.51 -24.72
C GLN A 23 3.28 2.04 -23.64
N LEU A 24 4.57 2.15 -23.86
CA LEU A 24 5.60 1.76 -22.88
C LEU A 24 5.55 2.63 -21.61
N VAL A 25 5.41 3.95 -21.78
CA VAL A 25 5.30 4.89 -20.65
C VAL A 25 4.05 4.61 -19.81
N TYR A 26 2.92 4.36 -20.46
CA TYR A 26 1.67 4.04 -19.77
C TYR A 26 1.77 2.74 -18.97
N SER A 27 2.46 1.71 -19.50
CA SER A 27 2.62 0.43 -18.79
C SER A 27 3.48 0.55 -17.53
N GLN A 28 4.53 1.37 -17.55
CA GLN A 28 5.38 1.62 -16.37
C GLN A 28 4.61 2.38 -15.27
N ALA A 29 3.89 3.44 -15.62
CA ALA A 29 3.10 4.21 -14.67
C ALA A 29 2.04 3.35 -13.97
N SER A 30 1.32 2.52 -14.73
CA SER A 30 0.32 1.61 -14.16
C SER A 30 0.95 0.50 -13.31
N GLY A 31 2.17 0.05 -13.64
CA GLY A 31 2.94 -0.90 -12.85
C GLY A 31 3.27 -0.34 -11.46
N HIS A 32 3.87 0.86 -11.39
CA HIS A 32 4.17 1.52 -10.12
C HIS A 32 2.93 1.82 -9.29
N ALA A 33 1.87 2.31 -9.93
CA ALA A 33 0.60 2.56 -9.24
C ALA A 33 -0.01 1.26 -8.68
N SER A 34 0.13 0.15 -9.38
CA SER A 34 -0.33 -1.18 -8.92
C SER A 34 0.44 -1.67 -7.70
N VAL A 35 1.76 -1.47 -7.66
CA VAL A 35 2.60 -1.79 -6.48
C VAL A 35 2.21 -0.90 -5.30
N GLY A 36 2.05 0.40 -5.52
CA GLY A 36 1.60 1.34 -4.49
C GLY A 36 0.24 0.98 -3.92
N LEU A 37 -0.69 0.51 -4.75
CA LEU A 37 -1.99 0.02 -4.30
C LEU A 37 -1.86 -1.23 -3.42
N GLY A 38 -0.97 -2.18 -3.78
CA GLY A 38 -0.70 -3.36 -2.96
C GLY A 38 -0.20 -3.01 -1.57
N HIS A 39 0.78 -2.12 -1.47
CA HIS A 39 1.25 -1.61 -0.17
C HIS A 39 0.16 -0.84 0.59
N GLY A 40 -0.70 -0.14 -0.12
CA GLY A 40 -1.86 0.50 0.50
C GLY A 40 -2.84 -0.50 1.09
N GLU A 41 -3.16 -1.59 0.40
CA GLU A 41 -4.03 -2.66 0.91
C GLU A 41 -3.42 -3.31 2.17
N GLU A 42 -2.11 -3.57 2.17
CA GLU A 42 -1.38 -4.10 3.33
C GLU A 42 -1.40 -3.13 4.52
N GLY A 43 -1.14 -1.84 4.28
CA GLY A 43 -1.22 -0.81 5.32
C GLY A 43 -2.61 -0.70 5.96
N TYR A 44 -3.67 -0.88 5.18
CA TYR A 44 -5.03 -0.94 5.69
C TYR A 44 -5.22 -2.10 6.68
N LEU A 45 -4.73 -3.29 6.34
CA LEU A 45 -4.83 -4.48 7.20
C LEU A 45 -4.08 -4.29 8.52
N HIS A 46 -2.87 -3.73 8.47
CA HIS A 46 -2.09 -3.44 9.68
C HIS A 46 -2.77 -2.41 10.60
N LEU A 47 -3.38 -1.39 10.01
CA LEU A 47 -4.15 -0.40 10.79
C LEU A 47 -5.39 -1.04 11.45
N GLU A 48 -6.06 -1.93 10.76
CA GLU A 48 -7.20 -2.69 11.29
C GLU A 48 -6.77 -3.60 12.45
N GLU A 49 -5.64 -4.29 12.30
CA GLU A 49 -5.05 -5.15 13.33
C GLU A 49 -4.65 -4.33 14.57
N MET A 50 -4.02 -3.17 14.39
CA MET A 50 -3.71 -2.25 15.49
C MET A 50 -4.97 -1.89 16.29
N VAL A 51 -6.07 -1.58 15.62
CA VAL A 51 -7.34 -1.28 16.30
C VAL A 51 -7.81 -2.47 17.14
N ARG A 52 -7.75 -3.69 16.59
CA ARG A 52 -8.14 -4.92 17.32
C ARG A 52 -7.28 -5.13 18.58
N HIS A 53 -5.96 -4.93 18.47
CA HIS A 53 -5.06 -5.07 19.61
C HIS A 53 -5.32 -4.02 20.69
N LEU A 54 -5.58 -2.77 20.30
CA LEU A 54 -5.97 -1.72 21.26
C LEU A 54 -7.30 -2.04 21.95
N GLU A 55 -8.30 -2.52 21.22
CA GLU A 55 -9.60 -2.93 21.76
C GLU A 55 -9.46 -4.11 22.74
N PHE A 56 -8.58 -5.07 22.39
CA PHE A 56 -8.28 -6.18 23.27
C PHE A 56 -7.59 -5.70 24.57
N GLY A 57 -6.56 -4.86 24.44
CA GLY A 57 -5.86 -4.29 25.60
C GLY A 57 -6.78 -3.53 26.55
N LEU A 58 -7.76 -2.78 26.01
CA LEU A 58 -8.74 -2.06 26.81
C LEU A 58 -9.67 -2.99 27.63
N LYS A 59 -9.86 -4.23 27.19
CA LYS A 59 -10.70 -5.22 27.88
C LYS A 59 -9.95 -5.99 28.94
N MET A 60 -8.61 -5.86 29.01
CA MET A 60 -7.81 -6.57 30.01
C MET A 60 -8.07 -6.01 31.40
N PRO A 61 -8.11 -6.88 32.45
CA PRO A 61 -8.40 -6.46 33.84
C PRO A 61 -7.38 -5.47 34.40
N ASP A 62 -6.15 -5.55 33.94
CA ASP A 62 -5.01 -4.72 34.31
C ASP A 62 -4.83 -3.46 33.45
N ALA A 63 -5.76 -3.17 32.58
CA ALA A 63 -5.72 -1.97 31.73
C ALA A 63 -5.66 -0.70 32.61
N GLY A 64 -4.53 0.01 32.53
CA GLY A 64 -4.29 1.25 33.25
C GLY A 64 -5.19 2.40 32.78
N GLN A 65 -5.30 3.43 33.62
CA GLN A 65 -6.18 4.58 33.33
C GLN A 65 -5.77 5.32 32.07
N ASP A 66 -4.47 5.46 31.80
CA ASP A 66 -3.97 6.13 30.60
C ASP A 66 -4.33 5.36 29.33
N LEU A 67 -4.21 4.01 29.38
CA LEU A 67 -4.66 3.18 28.26
C LEU A 67 -6.16 3.31 28.02
N LYS A 68 -6.96 3.35 29.07
CA LYS A 68 -8.43 3.50 28.96
C LYS A 68 -8.83 4.85 28.39
N SER A 69 -8.18 5.94 28.80
CA SER A 69 -8.48 7.28 28.31
C SER A 69 -7.95 7.53 26.92
N HIS A 70 -6.65 7.39 26.71
CA HIS A 70 -6.00 7.68 25.44
C HIS A 70 -6.22 6.60 24.37
N GLY A 71 -6.26 5.32 24.78
CA GLY A 71 -6.51 4.20 23.88
C GLY A 71 -7.90 4.25 23.22
N SER A 72 -8.92 4.63 23.99
CA SER A 72 -10.29 4.81 23.41
C SER A 72 -10.35 5.94 22.39
N VAL A 73 -9.64 7.04 22.63
CA VAL A 73 -9.52 8.17 21.67
C VAL A 73 -8.75 7.73 20.43
N ALA A 74 -7.62 7.03 20.62
CA ALA A 74 -6.81 6.50 19.52
C ALA A 74 -7.62 5.56 18.61
N ILE A 75 -8.40 4.63 19.18
CA ILE A 75 -9.30 3.75 18.42
C ILE A 75 -10.32 4.56 17.62
N GLY A 76 -10.89 5.61 18.20
CA GLY A 76 -11.84 6.50 17.51
C GLY A 76 -11.22 7.16 16.28
N HIS A 77 -10.00 7.68 16.41
CA HIS A 77 -9.25 8.26 15.29
C HIS A 77 -8.85 7.22 14.24
N ALA A 78 -8.37 6.05 14.68
CA ALA A 78 -7.95 4.98 13.78
C ALA A 78 -9.12 4.44 12.94
N ARG A 79 -10.30 4.28 13.53
CA ARG A 79 -11.51 3.88 12.79
C ARG A 79 -11.93 4.91 11.74
N LYS A 80 -11.79 6.21 12.03
CA LYS A 80 -12.01 7.27 11.04
C LYS A 80 -10.97 7.21 9.92
N ALA A 81 -9.71 7.00 10.27
CA ALA A 81 -8.63 6.85 9.30
C ALA A 81 -8.87 5.64 8.39
N LEU A 82 -9.28 4.48 8.92
CA LEU A 82 -9.64 3.30 8.14
C LEU A 82 -10.73 3.60 7.09
N LYS A 83 -11.73 4.38 7.46
CA LYS A 83 -12.80 4.79 6.55
C LYS A 83 -12.27 5.59 5.36
N HIS A 84 -11.47 6.63 5.63
CA HIS A 84 -10.87 7.45 4.58
C HIS A 84 -9.82 6.66 3.77
N TYR A 85 -9.11 5.76 4.42
CA TYR A 85 -8.15 4.89 3.74
C TYR A 85 -8.84 3.96 2.74
N ASN A 86 -9.97 3.37 3.13
CA ASN A 86 -10.77 2.54 2.23
C ASN A 86 -11.31 3.33 1.01
N GLU A 87 -11.75 4.57 1.22
CA GLU A 87 -12.14 5.46 0.12
C GLU A 87 -10.96 5.75 -0.82
N ALA A 88 -9.77 5.99 -0.28
CA ALA A 88 -8.57 6.21 -1.08
C ALA A 88 -8.18 4.97 -1.89
N LEU A 89 -8.24 3.77 -1.29
CA LEU A 89 -7.98 2.50 -1.99
C LEU A 89 -9.01 2.27 -3.11
N LYS A 90 -10.27 2.62 -2.89
CA LYS A 90 -11.30 2.53 -3.91
C LYS A 90 -10.96 3.40 -5.13
N HIS A 91 -10.63 4.68 -4.92
CA HIS A 91 -10.23 5.57 -6.00
C HIS A 91 -8.93 5.13 -6.69
N ALA A 92 -7.97 4.58 -5.94
CA ALA A 92 -6.76 4.01 -6.53
C ALA A 92 -7.07 2.81 -7.44
N ASN A 93 -7.97 1.91 -7.03
CA ASN A 93 -8.44 0.81 -7.87
C ASN A 93 -9.14 1.31 -9.15
N GLU A 94 -10.04 2.29 -9.01
CA GLU A 94 -10.75 2.91 -10.13
C GLU A 94 -9.77 3.55 -11.13
N SER A 95 -8.72 4.22 -10.65
CA SER A 95 -7.68 4.81 -11.52
C SER A 95 -6.94 3.78 -12.36
N LEU A 96 -6.81 2.56 -11.85
CA LEU A 96 -6.22 1.41 -12.56
C LEU A 96 -7.24 0.60 -13.36
N ARG A 97 -8.48 1.08 -13.48
CA ARG A 97 -9.61 0.37 -14.13
C ARG A 97 -9.85 -1.02 -13.52
N ARG A 98 -9.54 -1.20 -12.25
CA ARG A 98 -9.85 -2.41 -11.50
C ARG A 98 -11.22 -2.24 -10.83
N PRO A 99 -12.02 -3.31 -10.73
CA PRO A 99 -13.23 -3.25 -9.92
C PRO A 99 -12.85 -2.90 -8.49
N ALA A 100 -13.57 -1.96 -7.89
CA ALA A 100 -13.37 -1.64 -6.48
C ALA A 100 -13.57 -2.93 -5.68
N ARG A 101 -12.53 -3.37 -4.99
CA ARG A 101 -12.69 -4.47 -4.03
C ARG A 101 -13.62 -3.97 -2.93
N SER A 102 -14.63 -4.75 -2.61
CA SER A 102 -15.41 -4.54 -1.38
C SER A 102 -14.43 -4.44 -0.21
N PRO A 103 -14.72 -3.60 0.81
CA PRO A 103 -13.85 -3.53 1.97
C PRO A 103 -13.53 -4.94 2.44
N LEU A 104 -12.27 -5.20 2.77
CA LEU A 104 -11.78 -6.47 3.31
C LEU A 104 -12.42 -6.70 4.68
N VAL A 105 -13.73 -6.89 4.69
CA VAL A 105 -14.47 -7.28 5.89
C VAL A 105 -14.17 -8.75 6.12
N GLY A 106 -13.21 -8.99 7.03
CA GLY A 106 -13.17 -10.21 7.84
C GLY A 106 -13.31 -11.54 7.12
N GLY A 107 -12.51 -11.79 6.06
CA GLY A 107 -12.32 -13.14 5.54
C GLY A 107 -10.95 -13.62 5.99
N GLY A 108 -10.88 -14.28 7.14
CA GLY A 108 -9.68 -14.96 7.58
C GLY A 108 -9.29 -16.03 6.56
N SER A 109 -8.31 -15.70 5.72
CA SER A 109 -7.51 -16.67 5.01
C SER A 109 -6.08 -16.43 5.51
N GLY A 110 -5.65 -17.31 6.43
CA GLY A 110 -4.31 -17.32 6.95
C GLY A 110 -3.32 -17.55 5.81
N SER A 111 -2.60 -16.52 5.45
CA SER A 111 -1.26 -16.69 4.95
C SER A 111 -0.35 -16.50 6.16
N GLU A 112 0.12 -17.62 6.68
CA GLU A 112 1.21 -17.68 7.63
C GLU A 112 2.43 -17.03 6.97
N HIS A 113 2.63 -15.73 7.25
CA HIS A 113 3.92 -15.11 7.05
C HIS A 113 4.79 -15.57 8.21
N SER A 114 5.56 -16.63 7.95
CA SER A 114 6.70 -16.99 8.77
C SER A 114 7.69 -15.83 8.75
N HIS A 115 7.67 -15.02 9.80
CA HIS A 115 8.76 -14.12 10.09
C HIS A 115 9.93 -14.97 10.54
N GLU A 116 10.89 -15.17 9.64
CA GLU A 116 12.23 -15.58 10.04
C GLU A 116 12.80 -14.45 10.90
N GLU A 117 12.88 -14.71 12.19
CA GLU A 117 13.66 -13.90 13.12
C GLU A 117 15.14 -13.96 12.75
N GLY A 118 15.55 -13.02 11.91
CA GLY A 118 16.95 -12.79 11.54
C GLY A 118 17.66 -11.99 12.62
N SER A 119 18.33 -12.73 13.51
CA SER A 119 19.63 -12.40 14.11
C SER A 119 19.85 -11.01 14.73
N SER A 120 19.76 -11.02 16.05
CA SER A 120 20.61 -10.29 17.03
C SER A 120 21.81 -9.54 16.43
N ASN A 121 21.77 -8.22 16.45
CA ASN A 121 22.97 -7.41 16.46
C ASN A 121 23.10 -6.74 17.82
N SER A 122 23.90 -7.38 18.69
CA SER A 122 24.32 -6.90 19.99
C SER A 122 25.27 -5.71 19.80
N HIS A 123 24.78 -4.49 20.03
CA HIS A 123 25.63 -3.33 20.22
C HIS A 123 25.98 -3.24 21.70
N SER A 124 27.19 -3.70 22.02
CA SER A 124 27.87 -3.43 23.29
C SER A 124 28.29 -1.95 23.31
N HIS A 125 27.66 -1.14 24.17
CA HIS A 125 28.16 0.16 24.54
C HIS A 125 29.20 -0.05 25.65
N GLU A 126 30.47 0.21 25.31
CA GLU A 126 31.53 0.41 26.30
C GLU A 126 31.31 1.75 26.99
N GLU A 127 31.08 1.69 28.30
CA GLU A 127 31.20 2.85 29.18
C GLU A 127 32.66 3.21 29.34
N GLY A 128 33.06 4.35 28.76
CA GLY A 128 34.34 5.01 29.05
C GLY A 128 34.20 5.96 30.22
N SER A 129 34.72 5.53 31.40
CA SER A 129 34.96 6.40 32.54
C SER A 129 36.05 7.41 32.21
N HIS A 130 35.78 8.69 32.42
CA HIS A 130 36.74 9.69 32.93
C HIS A 130 35.98 10.90 33.44
#